data_b5c5e6a5f22f436d6e182198bc1ccdba
#
_entry.id   b5c5e6a5f22f436d6e182198bc1ccdba
#
_cell.length_a   1.000
_cell.length_b   1.000
_cell.length_c   1.000
_cell.angle_alpha   90.00
_cell.angle_beta   90.00
_cell.angle_gamma   90.00
#
_symmetry.space_group_name_H-M   'P 1'
#
loop_
_entity.id
_entity.type
_entity.pdbx_description
1 polymer ?
#
loop_
_entity_poly.entity_id
_entity_poly.type
_entity_poly.pdbx_seq_one_letter_code
_entity_poly.pdbx_strand_id
1 'polypeptide(L)'
;VIRRILGIALVAAAFAAAAYVVATPGSASAWATDTATQSAGAQAGQADNNWIARSNEFANMLIAIEKMHSPESASSEGLSEYDEKISAATHEDDVAQTSETRAVLAKFQEQLPKEQDKYIRQDLEIMIHSTQLNLKQHDFAENHQIPYINASGAVFQGLRVLLDDQVAAERRPSAVVRLRKYAGLEPGYTPFSDKLRKLTELQLAKPNMIYPAKARVETALSRNSLYVDGIAELFKQYKLQGWEEPYAKLKEQLTAYDQWIKSDILPKARADFRQPPELYALGLEGYGIDIPPADLAAMAHKAFTEYQAEMQTIASQIAKQQGWPSGDYRDVIKKLKENQLVGDSILPFYKDRLKEIEGIIVKQKLVSLPDRPARIRIGTPAESAQQPAPHMVPPPLLNNTGQQGEFVLPLNMPAAAGSAKAGKVDDYTFDAASWTLIAHEARPGHELQFDSMVEHGVSLARSRFAFNSTNVEGWGLYAEYITKPYMPLEGQLISLQFRLLRAERAYLDPELQAGKIQPADAMKALTQDGVFSEPFANQEVERYTFRSPGQANSYFYGYTKLLQLRKDAEAALGSKFDQQKFHDFILAQGLLPPDLMRKAVMEDFIPAAKAGR
;
A
#
# COMPACT_ATOMS: atom_id res chain seq x y z
N VAL A 1 -2.92 12.54 -15.89
CA VAL A 1 -3.22 11.19 -16.42
C VAL A 1 -2.11 10.22 -16.01
N ILE A 2 -0.85 10.49 -16.29
CA ILE A 2 0.27 9.55 -16.18
C ILE A 2 0.56 9.14 -14.73
N ARG A 3 0.55 10.06 -13.76
CA ARG A 3 0.69 9.71 -12.34
C ARG A 3 -0.62 9.24 -11.72
N ARG A 4 -1.78 9.45 -12.36
CA ARG A 4 -3.07 8.95 -11.86
C ARG A 4 -3.44 7.60 -12.45
N ILE A 5 -3.06 7.28 -13.69
CA ILE A 5 -2.94 5.89 -14.16
C ILE A 5 -1.81 5.18 -13.37
N LEU A 6 -0.71 5.88 -13.01
CA LEU A 6 0.32 5.44 -12.07
C LEU A 6 -0.03 5.75 -10.61
N GLY A 7 -0.91 6.66 -10.28
CA GLY A 7 -1.38 6.96 -8.94
C GLY A 7 -2.48 6.02 -8.48
N ILE A 8 -3.27 5.49 -9.41
CA ILE A 8 -3.97 4.20 -9.23
C ILE A 8 -2.91 3.11 -9.01
N ALA A 9 -1.76 3.14 -9.68
CA ALA A 9 -0.64 2.25 -9.41
C ALA A 9 0.18 2.64 -8.17
N LEU A 10 0.17 3.87 -7.65
CA LEU A 10 0.92 4.31 -6.46
C LEU A 10 0.07 4.37 -5.18
N VAL A 11 -1.20 4.66 -5.26
CA VAL A 11 -2.20 4.34 -4.21
C VAL A 11 -2.54 2.85 -4.29
N ALA A 12 -2.60 2.23 -5.48
CA ALA A 12 -2.76 0.80 -5.68
C ALA A 12 -1.44 0.00 -5.58
N ALA A 13 -0.24 0.59 -5.71
CA ALA A 13 1.02 -0.07 -5.36
C ALA A 13 1.29 -0.07 -3.85
N ALA A 14 0.54 0.73 -3.05
CA ALA A 14 0.34 0.46 -1.63
C ALA A 14 -0.81 -0.54 -1.39
N PHE A 15 -1.76 -0.72 -2.35
CA PHE A 15 -3.06 -1.34 -2.08
C PHE A 15 -3.64 -2.22 -3.19
N ALA A 16 -2.92 -2.68 -4.19
CA ALA A 16 -3.51 -3.53 -5.21
C ALA A 16 -2.90 -4.92 -5.27
N ALA A 17 -3.56 -5.85 -4.65
CA ALA A 17 -3.56 -7.26 -5.00
C ALA A 17 -4.67 -7.99 -4.25
N ALA A 18 -5.63 -8.58 -4.90
CA ALA A 18 -6.50 -9.61 -4.36
C ALA A 18 -6.85 -10.67 -5.42
N ALA A 19 -6.84 -11.81 -5.07
CA ALA A 19 -7.54 -13.08 -4.97
C ALA A 19 -7.19 -14.19 -5.95
N TYR A 20 -6.94 -15.37 -5.36
CA TYR A 20 -7.32 -16.67 -5.91
C TYR A 20 -7.51 -17.75 -4.83
N VAL A 21 -8.70 -18.33 -4.72
CA VAL A 21 -8.92 -19.61 -4.04
C VAL A 21 -9.78 -20.49 -4.92
N VAL A 22 -9.28 -21.71 -5.16
CA VAL A 22 -10.06 -22.80 -5.76
C VAL A 22 -11.06 -23.27 -4.72
N ALA A 23 -12.36 -23.13 -5.01
CA ALA A 23 -13.44 -23.71 -4.20
C ALA A 23 -13.75 -25.12 -4.67
N THR A 24 -13.66 -26.10 -3.77
CA THR A 24 -14.38 -27.38 -3.88
C THR A 24 -15.84 -27.17 -3.45
N PRO A 25 -16.84 -27.75 -4.14
CA PRO A 25 -18.24 -27.53 -3.81
C PRO A 25 -18.66 -28.41 -2.63
N GLY A 26 -19.22 -27.78 -1.61
CA GLY A 26 -19.77 -28.47 -0.45
C GLY A 26 -20.83 -27.64 0.26
N SER A 27 -22.10 -28.00 -0.04
CA SER A 27 -23.33 -27.79 0.74
C SER A 27 -23.74 -26.39 1.18
N ALA A 28 -24.77 -25.88 0.50
CA ALA A 28 -25.66 -24.82 0.94
C ALA A 28 -26.41 -25.23 2.23
N SER A 29 -26.45 -24.37 3.21
CA SER A 29 -27.56 -24.30 4.16
C SER A 29 -28.01 -22.86 4.33
N ALA A 30 -29.27 -22.67 4.01
CA ALA A 30 -30.01 -21.42 4.14
C ALA A 30 -30.09 -20.99 5.61
N TRP A 31 -29.88 -19.71 5.86
CA TRP A 31 -30.38 -19.04 7.06
C TRP A 31 -31.26 -17.86 6.65
N ALA A 32 -32.49 -17.97 7.10
CA ALA A 32 -33.55 -17.02 6.89
C ALA A 32 -33.31 -15.75 7.76
N THR A 33 -33.79 -14.66 7.19
CA THR A 33 -34.00 -13.35 7.82
C THR A 33 -34.63 -13.44 9.20
N ASP A 34 -34.04 -12.78 10.19
CA ASP A 34 -34.81 -12.25 11.29
C ASP A 34 -34.31 -10.82 11.65
N THR A 35 -35.25 -9.92 11.68
CA THR A 35 -35.09 -8.50 11.95
C THR A 35 -35.10 -8.22 13.45
N ALA A 36 -34.24 -7.30 13.85
CA ALA A 36 -34.36 -6.45 15.04
C ALA A 36 -34.14 -7.08 16.43
N THR A 37 -32.93 -6.92 16.93
CA THR A 37 -32.74 -6.54 18.33
C THR A 37 -31.54 -5.59 18.45
N GLN A 38 -31.82 -4.31 18.60
CA GLN A 38 -30.84 -3.34 19.04
C GLN A 38 -30.36 -3.71 20.45
N SER A 39 -29.12 -4.12 20.60
CA SER A 39 -28.50 -4.24 21.91
C SER A 39 -28.07 -2.85 22.39
N ALA A 40 -28.70 -2.40 23.45
CA ALA A 40 -28.30 -1.24 24.25
C ALA A 40 -26.92 -1.51 24.87
N GLY A 41 -25.85 -0.95 24.29
CA GLY A 41 -24.48 -1.12 24.78
C GLY A 41 -23.48 -0.11 24.23
N ALA A 42 -23.90 0.91 23.49
CA ALA A 42 -23.00 1.95 22.98
C ALA A 42 -23.60 3.35 23.12
N GLN A 43 -23.95 3.74 24.35
CA GLN A 43 -24.29 5.12 24.69
C GLN A 43 -23.19 5.76 25.56
N ALA A 44 -22.01 5.96 24.94
CA ALA A 44 -21.01 6.90 25.46
C ALA A 44 -20.29 7.50 24.24
N GLY A 45 -20.83 8.60 23.70
CA GLY A 45 -20.16 9.41 22.69
C GLY A 45 -20.88 9.60 21.36
N GLN A 46 -22.20 9.68 21.33
CA GLN A 46 -22.89 10.42 20.27
C GLN A 46 -22.73 11.93 20.51
N ALA A 47 -21.48 12.41 20.51
CA ALA A 47 -21.21 13.79 20.17
C ALA A 47 -21.52 13.91 18.67
N ASP A 48 -22.37 14.84 18.36
CA ASP A 48 -22.94 15.25 17.09
C ASP A 48 -22.03 14.96 15.88
N ASN A 49 -22.12 13.77 15.24
CA ASN A 49 -21.38 13.37 14.06
C ASN A 49 -21.83 14.13 12.78
N ASN A 50 -22.59 15.17 12.94
CA ASN A 50 -23.06 16.04 11.87
C ASN A 50 -21.90 16.69 11.09
N TRP A 51 -20.74 16.91 11.75
CA TRP A 51 -19.54 17.44 11.09
C TRP A 51 -18.97 16.49 10.03
N ILE A 52 -19.04 15.16 10.21
CA ILE A 52 -18.57 14.17 9.22
C ILE A 52 -19.38 14.28 7.94
N ALA A 53 -20.71 14.34 8.04
CA ALA A 53 -21.58 14.49 6.88
C ALA A 53 -21.25 15.77 6.10
N ARG A 54 -21.10 16.91 6.78
CA ARG A 54 -20.71 18.20 6.16
C ARG A 54 -19.29 18.16 5.56
N SER A 55 -18.31 17.53 6.24
CA SER A 55 -16.97 17.32 5.70
C SER A 55 -17.01 16.49 4.42
N ASN A 56 -17.82 15.43 4.41
CA ASN A 56 -17.98 14.55 3.26
C ASN A 56 -18.61 15.26 2.04
N GLU A 57 -19.40 16.31 2.23
CA GLU A 57 -19.90 17.14 1.10
C GLU A 57 -18.73 17.77 0.32
N PHE A 58 -17.72 18.29 1.02
CA PHE A 58 -16.49 18.81 0.38
C PHE A 58 -15.68 17.69 -0.29
N ALA A 59 -15.43 16.60 0.42
CA ALA A 59 -14.70 15.46 -0.12
C ALA A 59 -15.34 14.91 -1.39
N ASN A 60 -16.66 14.84 -1.44
CA ASN A 60 -17.41 14.36 -2.61
C ASN A 60 -17.20 15.22 -3.85
N MET A 61 -16.82 16.51 -3.73
CA MET A 61 -16.48 17.33 -4.91
C MET A 61 -15.23 16.78 -5.63
N LEU A 62 -14.20 16.36 -4.87
CA LEU A 62 -12.99 15.74 -5.44
C LEU A 62 -13.26 14.31 -5.92
N ILE A 63 -14.03 13.53 -5.16
CA ILE A 63 -14.41 12.16 -5.52
C ILE A 63 -15.24 12.13 -6.81
N ALA A 64 -16.10 13.13 -7.05
CA ALA A 64 -16.87 13.25 -8.30
C ALA A 64 -15.95 13.40 -9.52
N ILE A 65 -14.89 14.19 -9.41
CA ILE A 65 -13.85 14.32 -10.44
C ILE A 65 -13.14 12.98 -10.65
N GLU A 66 -12.72 12.34 -9.56
CA GLU A 66 -12.05 11.04 -9.63
C GLU A 66 -12.91 9.98 -10.33
N LYS A 67 -14.19 9.86 -9.97
CA LYS A 67 -15.12 8.91 -10.57
C LYS A 67 -15.30 9.13 -12.09
N MET A 68 -15.27 10.37 -12.55
CA MET A 68 -15.44 10.71 -13.96
C MET A 68 -14.21 10.32 -14.77
N HIS A 69 -13.01 10.63 -14.28
CA HIS A 69 -11.75 10.49 -15.01
C HIS A 69 -11.00 9.18 -14.73
N SER A 70 -11.36 8.47 -13.65
CA SER A 70 -10.75 7.19 -13.22
C SER A 70 -11.82 6.18 -12.83
N PRO A 71 -12.67 5.75 -13.78
CA PRO A 71 -13.82 4.90 -13.50
C PRO A 71 -13.44 3.51 -12.99
N GLU A 72 -12.23 3.00 -13.30
CA GLU A 72 -11.73 1.75 -12.73
C GLU A 72 -11.57 1.86 -11.20
N SER A 73 -11.10 3.01 -10.71
CA SER A 73 -11.02 3.30 -9.28
C SER A 73 -12.41 3.33 -8.64
N ALA A 74 -13.37 4.02 -9.26
CA ALA A 74 -14.75 4.06 -8.79
C ALA A 74 -15.39 2.65 -8.72
N SER A 75 -15.14 1.82 -9.72
CA SER A 75 -15.58 0.41 -9.74
C SER A 75 -14.97 -0.40 -8.60
N SER A 76 -13.68 -0.21 -8.28
CA SER A 76 -13.01 -0.89 -7.16
C SER A 76 -13.59 -0.51 -5.79
N GLU A 77 -14.16 0.68 -5.68
CA GLU A 77 -14.88 1.17 -4.48
C GLU A 77 -16.35 0.67 -4.40
N GLY A 78 -16.72 -0.29 -5.24
CA GLY A 78 -18.05 -0.91 -5.21
C GLY A 78 -19.13 -0.18 -6.03
N LEU A 79 -18.78 0.86 -6.79
CA LEU A 79 -19.73 1.63 -7.59
C LEU A 79 -19.98 0.96 -8.95
N SER A 80 -21.01 0.13 -9.02
CA SER A 80 -21.29 -0.75 -10.17
C SER A 80 -21.59 -0.03 -11.47
N GLU A 81 -22.10 1.21 -11.43
CA GLU A 81 -22.34 2.03 -12.61
C GLU A 81 -21.06 2.44 -13.38
N TYR A 82 -19.89 2.14 -12.81
CA TYR A 82 -18.59 2.34 -13.44
C TYR A 82 -17.94 1.04 -13.94
N ASP A 83 -18.57 -0.11 -13.75
CA ASP A 83 -17.95 -1.41 -14.05
C ASP A 83 -17.57 -1.60 -15.51
N GLU A 84 -18.34 -1.06 -16.43
CA GLU A 84 -18.07 -1.14 -17.85
C GLU A 84 -17.23 0.03 -18.40
N LYS A 85 -16.95 1.05 -17.57
CA LYS A 85 -16.21 2.24 -18.02
C LYS A 85 -14.70 2.03 -17.91
N ILE A 86 -13.95 2.71 -18.79
CA ILE A 86 -12.50 2.80 -18.75
C ILE A 86 -12.05 4.27 -18.81
N SER A 87 -10.89 4.56 -18.23
CA SER A 87 -10.25 5.87 -18.29
C SER A 87 -10.06 6.32 -19.75
N ALA A 88 -10.32 7.59 -20.03
CA ALA A 88 -10.19 8.15 -21.37
C ALA A 88 -8.74 8.10 -21.88
N ALA A 89 -7.76 8.32 -20.99
CA ALA A 89 -6.32 8.33 -21.26
C ALA A 89 -5.95 9.25 -22.42
N THR A 90 -6.47 10.47 -22.45
CA THR A 90 -6.15 11.50 -23.45
C THR A 90 -5.65 12.78 -22.77
N HIS A 91 -4.96 13.62 -23.52
CA HIS A 91 -4.49 14.92 -23.04
C HIS A 91 -5.66 15.86 -22.69
N GLU A 92 -6.71 15.85 -23.50
CA GLU A 92 -7.90 16.66 -23.30
C GLU A 92 -8.58 16.30 -21.97
N ASP A 93 -8.66 15.02 -21.64
CA ASP A 93 -9.21 14.53 -20.37
C ASP A 93 -8.35 14.96 -19.17
N ASP A 94 -7.03 14.91 -19.31
CA ASP A 94 -6.10 15.37 -18.29
C ASP A 94 -6.21 16.88 -18.01
N VAL A 95 -6.30 17.68 -19.05
CA VAL A 95 -6.53 19.13 -18.94
C VAL A 95 -7.86 19.43 -18.25
N ALA A 96 -8.93 18.75 -18.65
CA ALA A 96 -10.27 18.91 -18.03
C ALA A 96 -10.21 18.57 -16.53
N GLN A 97 -9.69 17.40 -16.17
CA GLN A 97 -9.55 16.94 -14.78
C GLN A 97 -8.72 17.92 -13.94
N THR A 98 -7.60 18.41 -14.49
CA THR A 98 -6.73 19.37 -13.79
C THR A 98 -7.43 20.69 -13.56
N SER A 99 -8.18 21.19 -14.55
CA SER A 99 -8.97 22.42 -14.44
C SER A 99 -10.07 22.31 -13.38
N GLU A 100 -10.83 21.21 -13.40
CA GLU A 100 -11.87 20.92 -12.41
C GLU A 100 -11.29 20.82 -10.99
N THR A 101 -10.15 20.14 -10.85
CA THR A 101 -9.44 20.00 -9.56
C THR A 101 -9.00 21.36 -9.02
N ARG A 102 -8.47 22.26 -9.87
CA ARG A 102 -8.10 23.63 -9.48
C ARG A 102 -9.32 24.46 -9.06
N ALA A 103 -10.45 24.28 -9.74
CA ALA A 103 -11.70 24.96 -9.38
C ALA A 103 -12.24 24.52 -8.02
N VAL A 104 -12.17 23.21 -7.69
CA VAL A 104 -12.55 22.70 -6.38
C VAL A 104 -11.59 23.20 -5.29
N LEU A 105 -10.28 23.19 -5.56
CA LEU A 105 -9.26 23.72 -4.64
C LEU A 105 -9.56 25.19 -4.28
N ALA A 106 -9.88 26.02 -5.26
CA ALA A 106 -10.22 27.43 -5.02
C ALA A 106 -11.45 27.58 -4.10
N LYS A 107 -12.48 26.75 -4.29
CA LYS A 107 -13.66 26.70 -3.40
C LYS A 107 -13.29 26.35 -1.95
N PHE A 108 -12.40 25.38 -1.76
CA PHE A 108 -11.95 24.98 -0.40
C PHE A 108 -11.16 26.12 0.27
N GLN A 109 -10.28 26.78 -0.48
CA GLN A 109 -9.52 27.92 0.03
C GLN A 109 -10.40 29.12 0.40
N GLU A 110 -11.51 29.34 -0.34
CA GLU A 110 -12.50 30.35 0.00
C GLU A 110 -13.34 29.98 1.23
N GLN A 111 -13.64 28.68 1.40
CA GLN A 111 -14.46 28.21 2.52
C GLN A 111 -13.71 28.13 3.84
N LEU A 112 -12.43 27.72 3.80
CA LEU A 112 -11.63 27.48 5.00
C LEU A 112 -11.65 28.63 6.04
N PRO A 113 -11.48 29.91 5.68
CA PRO A 113 -11.54 31.02 6.66
C PRO A 113 -12.93 31.27 7.22
N LYS A 114 -13.99 30.79 6.58
CA LYS A 114 -15.40 30.95 6.99
C LYS A 114 -15.89 29.84 7.93
N GLU A 115 -15.21 28.68 7.89
CA GLU A 115 -15.62 27.51 8.66
C GLU A 115 -15.28 27.69 10.16
N GLN A 116 -16.25 27.38 11.04
CA GLN A 116 -16.12 27.52 12.48
C GLN A 116 -15.87 26.17 13.19
N ASP A 117 -16.35 25.06 12.60
CA ASP A 117 -16.12 23.74 13.16
C ASP A 117 -14.66 23.32 13.01
N LYS A 118 -14.01 23.00 14.13
CA LYS A 118 -12.58 22.66 14.16
C LYS A 118 -12.22 21.41 13.35
N TYR A 119 -13.13 20.43 13.28
CA TYR A 119 -12.89 19.18 12.56
C TYR A 119 -13.07 19.37 11.06
N ILE A 120 -14.07 20.13 10.64
CA ILE A 120 -14.27 20.47 9.23
C ILE A 120 -13.14 21.36 8.72
N ARG A 121 -12.66 22.32 9.53
CA ARG A 121 -11.47 23.11 9.20
C ARG A 121 -10.25 22.22 8.95
N GLN A 122 -9.99 21.27 9.85
CA GLN A 122 -8.87 20.34 9.71
C GLN A 122 -9.03 19.48 8.44
N ASP A 123 -10.23 18.99 8.15
CA ASP A 123 -10.50 18.20 6.96
C ASP A 123 -10.35 19.02 5.66
N LEU A 124 -10.75 20.29 5.66
CA LEU A 124 -10.48 21.23 4.55
C LEU A 124 -8.97 21.47 4.37
N GLU A 125 -8.21 21.65 5.46
CA GLU A 125 -6.74 21.79 5.42
C GLU A 125 -6.09 20.54 4.81
N ILE A 126 -6.54 19.34 5.17
CA ILE A 126 -6.10 18.07 4.60
C ILE A 126 -6.36 18.03 3.10
N MET A 127 -7.59 18.30 2.68
CA MET A 127 -7.98 18.26 1.26
C MET A 127 -7.26 19.32 0.42
N ILE A 128 -7.08 20.51 0.95
CA ILE A 128 -6.30 21.58 0.31
C ILE A 128 -4.85 21.15 0.12
N HIS A 129 -4.18 20.69 1.19
CA HIS A 129 -2.78 20.25 1.13
C HIS A 129 -2.59 19.10 0.13
N SER A 130 -3.40 18.05 0.25
CA SER A 130 -3.35 16.89 -0.65
C SER A 130 -3.56 17.29 -2.11
N THR A 131 -4.55 18.16 -2.38
CA THR A 131 -4.84 18.62 -3.74
C THR A 131 -3.72 19.49 -4.30
N GLN A 132 -3.16 20.40 -3.51
CA GLN A 132 -2.03 21.25 -3.92
C GLN A 132 -0.80 20.40 -4.24
N LEU A 133 -0.48 19.42 -3.41
CA LEU A 133 0.66 18.52 -3.62
C LEU A 133 0.48 17.67 -4.89
N ASN A 134 -0.71 17.12 -5.10
CA ASN A 134 -1.02 16.36 -6.31
C ASN A 134 -0.89 17.22 -7.58
N LEU A 135 -1.35 18.48 -7.53
CA LEU A 135 -1.20 19.43 -8.65
C LEU A 135 0.28 19.79 -8.89
N LYS A 136 1.08 20.06 -7.85
CA LYS A 136 2.53 20.30 -8.00
C LYS A 136 3.23 19.10 -8.67
N GLN A 137 2.92 17.89 -8.23
CA GLN A 137 3.50 16.67 -8.80
C GLN A 137 3.07 16.46 -10.25
N HIS A 138 1.80 16.76 -10.57
CA HIS A 138 1.27 16.70 -11.92
C HIS A 138 1.99 17.73 -12.83
N ASP A 139 2.06 18.98 -12.40
CA ASP A 139 2.68 20.06 -13.16
C ASP A 139 4.18 19.78 -13.40
N PHE A 140 4.88 19.23 -12.42
CA PHE A 140 6.28 18.81 -12.60
C PHE A 140 6.39 17.72 -13.67
N ALA A 141 5.56 16.68 -13.60
CA ALA A 141 5.58 15.57 -14.55
C ALA A 141 5.25 16.05 -15.97
N GLU A 142 4.21 16.87 -16.12
CA GLU A 142 3.77 17.40 -17.42
C GLU A 142 4.83 18.29 -18.08
N ASN A 143 5.58 19.06 -17.30
CA ASN A 143 6.56 20.01 -17.82
C ASN A 143 7.97 19.43 -17.95
N HIS A 144 8.29 18.31 -17.27
CA HIS A 144 9.68 17.86 -17.18
C HIS A 144 9.89 16.37 -17.47
N GLN A 145 8.86 15.53 -17.57
CA GLN A 145 9.06 14.09 -17.68
C GLN A 145 8.46 13.47 -18.94
N ILE A 146 9.23 12.63 -19.62
CA ILE A 146 8.67 11.67 -20.57
C ILE A 146 7.99 10.55 -19.76
N PRO A 147 6.67 10.35 -19.92
CA PRO A 147 5.99 9.28 -19.22
C PRO A 147 6.41 7.91 -19.76
N TYR A 148 6.59 6.96 -18.84
CA TYR A 148 6.55 5.55 -19.15
C TYR A 148 5.38 4.91 -18.43
N ILE A 149 4.42 4.41 -19.19
CA ILE A 149 3.23 3.74 -18.68
C ILE A 149 3.33 2.26 -19.03
N ASN A 150 3.25 1.39 -18.03
CA ASN A 150 3.13 -0.05 -18.28
C ASN A 150 1.68 -0.38 -18.69
N ALA A 151 1.44 -0.45 -20.01
CA ALA A 151 0.11 -0.70 -20.56
C ALA A 151 -0.46 -2.05 -20.12
N SER A 152 0.38 -3.11 -20.13
CA SER A 152 -0.05 -4.45 -19.71
C SER A 152 -0.47 -4.50 -18.25
N GLY A 153 0.31 -3.87 -17.36
CA GLY A 153 -0.03 -3.77 -15.94
C GLY A 153 -1.29 -2.94 -15.67
N ALA A 154 -1.48 -1.83 -16.39
CA ALA A 154 -2.66 -0.97 -16.26
C ALA A 154 -3.95 -1.70 -16.66
N VAL A 155 -3.93 -2.41 -17.80
CA VAL A 155 -5.08 -3.19 -18.27
C VAL A 155 -5.36 -4.37 -17.33
N PHE A 156 -4.34 -5.11 -16.90
CA PHE A 156 -4.50 -6.20 -15.93
C PHE A 156 -5.21 -5.69 -14.68
N GLN A 157 -4.75 -4.59 -14.10
CA GLN A 157 -5.36 -4.01 -12.91
C GLN A 157 -6.80 -3.56 -13.15
N GLY A 158 -7.07 -2.88 -14.26
CA GLY A 158 -8.41 -2.42 -14.60
C GLY A 158 -9.43 -3.53 -14.81
N LEU A 159 -9.00 -4.74 -15.20
CA LEU A 159 -9.86 -5.92 -15.32
C LEU A 159 -10.00 -6.66 -13.99
N ARG A 160 -8.90 -6.75 -13.26
CA ARG A 160 -8.84 -7.49 -12.01
C ARG A 160 -9.79 -6.94 -10.93
N VAL A 161 -9.99 -5.61 -10.86
CA VAL A 161 -10.91 -5.00 -9.89
C VAL A 161 -12.37 -5.49 -10.02
N LEU A 162 -12.73 -6.15 -11.11
CA LEU A 162 -14.01 -6.82 -11.32
C LEU A 162 -13.94 -8.34 -11.15
N LEU A 163 -12.76 -8.91 -11.28
CA LEU A 163 -12.51 -10.36 -11.26
C LEU A 163 -11.85 -10.74 -9.95
N ASP A 164 -12.63 -10.64 -8.88
CA ASP A 164 -12.26 -10.90 -7.50
C ASP A 164 -13.37 -11.68 -6.78
N ASP A 165 -13.01 -12.50 -5.78
CA ASP A 165 -13.97 -13.31 -5.04
C ASP A 165 -14.94 -12.47 -4.20
N GLN A 166 -14.50 -11.29 -3.75
CA GLN A 166 -15.30 -10.35 -2.98
C GLN A 166 -16.17 -9.44 -3.86
N VAL A 167 -16.01 -9.51 -5.19
CA VAL A 167 -16.89 -8.82 -6.14
C VAL A 167 -18.11 -9.68 -6.42
N ALA A 168 -19.30 -9.09 -6.28
CA ALA A 168 -20.56 -9.75 -6.56
C ALA A 168 -20.59 -10.36 -7.96
N ALA A 169 -21.08 -11.60 -8.09
CA ALA A 169 -20.97 -12.39 -9.31
C ALA A 169 -21.62 -11.70 -10.52
N GLU A 170 -22.70 -10.96 -10.30
CA GLU A 170 -23.44 -10.21 -11.32
C GLU A 170 -22.64 -9.03 -11.92
N ARG A 171 -21.60 -8.53 -11.23
CA ARG A 171 -20.73 -7.45 -11.72
C ARG A 171 -19.62 -7.96 -12.65
N ARG A 172 -19.19 -9.20 -12.49
CA ARG A 172 -18.04 -9.79 -13.19
C ARG A 172 -18.15 -9.80 -14.71
N PRO A 173 -19.34 -10.03 -15.33
CA PRO A 173 -19.50 -9.96 -16.80
C PRO A 173 -19.10 -8.61 -17.40
N SER A 174 -19.19 -7.51 -16.67
CA SER A 174 -18.74 -6.17 -17.11
C SER A 174 -17.24 -6.14 -17.45
N ALA A 175 -16.44 -7.08 -16.92
CA ALA A 175 -15.04 -7.20 -17.29
C ALA A 175 -14.85 -7.53 -18.78
N VAL A 176 -15.78 -8.27 -19.42
CA VAL A 176 -15.73 -8.57 -20.85
C VAL A 176 -15.96 -7.30 -21.67
N VAL A 177 -16.93 -6.46 -21.27
CA VAL A 177 -17.19 -5.17 -21.91
C VAL A 177 -15.98 -4.25 -21.77
N ARG A 178 -15.39 -4.20 -20.58
CA ARG A 178 -14.17 -3.42 -20.30
C ARG A 178 -12.98 -3.90 -21.15
N LEU A 179 -12.80 -5.20 -21.28
CA LEU A 179 -11.76 -5.80 -22.13
C LEU A 179 -11.94 -5.39 -23.60
N ARG A 180 -13.18 -5.44 -24.14
CA ARG A 180 -13.51 -4.99 -25.50
C ARG A 180 -13.20 -3.50 -25.70
N LYS A 181 -13.50 -2.66 -24.71
CA LYS A 181 -13.15 -1.22 -24.74
C LYS A 181 -11.63 -1.00 -24.73
N TYR A 182 -10.88 -1.72 -23.93
CA TYR A 182 -9.40 -1.66 -23.94
C TYR A 182 -8.83 -2.07 -25.30
N ALA A 183 -9.40 -3.07 -25.94
CA ALA A 183 -9.01 -3.52 -27.28
C ALA A 183 -9.53 -2.60 -28.41
N GLY A 184 -10.34 -1.56 -28.11
CA GLY A 184 -10.92 -0.66 -29.10
C GLY A 184 -11.98 -1.31 -29.99
N LEU A 185 -12.65 -2.36 -29.51
CA LEU A 185 -13.69 -3.10 -30.25
C LEU A 185 -15.11 -2.60 -29.98
N GLU A 186 -15.28 -1.65 -29.07
CA GLU A 186 -16.58 -1.00 -28.82
C GLU A 186 -16.69 0.33 -29.60
N PRO A 187 -17.90 0.69 -30.08
CA PRO A 187 -18.10 1.95 -30.80
C PRO A 187 -17.61 3.16 -30.00
N GLY A 188 -16.83 4.04 -30.64
CA GLY A 188 -16.25 5.22 -30.02
C GLY A 188 -14.97 4.99 -29.23
N TYR A 189 -14.48 3.75 -29.16
CA TYR A 189 -13.22 3.41 -28.49
C TYR A 189 -12.11 3.11 -29.52
N THR A 190 -10.91 3.54 -29.20
CA THR A 190 -9.65 3.15 -29.87
C THR A 190 -8.81 2.32 -28.92
N PRO A 191 -7.86 1.52 -29.41
CA PRO A 191 -7.00 0.72 -28.52
C PRO A 191 -6.37 1.57 -27.40
N PHE A 192 -6.44 1.06 -26.18
CA PHE A 192 -5.92 1.78 -25.02
C PHE A 192 -4.40 2.01 -25.10
N SER A 193 -3.67 1.03 -25.64
CA SER A 193 -2.24 1.14 -25.92
C SER A 193 -1.89 2.30 -26.88
N ASP A 194 -2.71 2.55 -27.90
CA ASP A 194 -2.50 3.65 -28.84
C ASP A 194 -2.70 5.01 -28.18
N LYS A 195 -3.68 5.12 -27.26
CA LYS A 195 -3.88 6.33 -26.46
C LYS A 195 -2.69 6.61 -25.54
N LEU A 196 -2.17 5.58 -24.85
CA LEU A 196 -0.99 5.73 -24.00
C LEU A 196 0.26 6.10 -24.80
N ARG A 197 0.43 5.51 -25.98
CA ARG A 197 1.51 5.87 -26.91
C ARG A 197 1.39 7.33 -27.32
N LYS A 198 0.22 7.80 -27.73
CA LYS A 198 -0.02 9.18 -28.14
C LYS A 198 0.28 10.19 -27.02
N LEU A 199 -0.11 9.89 -25.76
CA LEU A 199 0.24 10.71 -24.61
C LEU A 199 1.76 10.85 -24.44
N THR A 200 2.50 9.75 -24.61
CA THR A 200 3.98 9.79 -24.53
C THR A 200 4.57 10.57 -25.71
N GLU A 201 4.06 10.39 -26.92
CA GLU A 201 4.52 11.09 -28.13
C GLU A 201 4.33 12.61 -28.03
N LEU A 202 3.25 13.10 -27.40
CA LEU A 202 3.05 14.52 -27.13
C LEU A 202 4.16 15.10 -26.24
N GLN A 203 4.62 14.33 -25.24
CA GLN A 203 5.71 14.77 -24.37
C GLN A 203 7.07 14.68 -25.07
N LEU A 204 7.28 13.68 -25.96
CA LEU A 204 8.51 13.55 -26.76
C LEU A 204 8.74 14.75 -27.69
N ALA A 205 7.70 15.48 -28.04
CA ALA A 205 7.81 16.70 -28.85
C ALA A 205 8.34 17.92 -28.08
N LYS A 206 8.36 17.87 -26.74
CA LYS A 206 8.86 18.97 -25.88
C LYS A 206 10.39 18.88 -25.72
N PRO A 207 11.10 20.02 -25.65
CA PRO A 207 12.53 20.02 -25.40
C PRO A 207 12.89 19.72 -23.94
N ASN A 208 14.10 19.22 -23.69
CA ASN A 208 14.71 19.05 -22.37
C ASN A 208 13.93 18.16 -21.38
N MET A 209 13.16 17.20 -21.90
CA MET A 209 12.39 16.29 -21.06
C MET A 209 13.29 15.19 -20.45
N ILE A 210 12.97 14.82 -19.21
CA ILE A 210 13.65 13.77 -18.44
C ILE A 210 13.07 12.41 -18.84
N TYR A 211 13.88 11.56 -19.47
CA TYR A 211 13.48 10.19 -19.81
C TYR A 211 13.39 9.29 -18.57
N PRO A 212 12.60 8.22 -18.62
CA PRO A 212 12.53 7.24 -17.53
C PRO A 212 13.90 6.57 -17.31
N ALA A 213 14.14 6.07 -16.10
CA ALA A 213 15.31 5.26 -15.82
C ALA A 213 15.27 3.95 -16.63
N LYS A 214 16.40 3.57 -17.23
CA LYS A 214 16.53 2.39 -18.08
C LYS A 214 16.10 1.11 -17.35
N ALA A 215 16.59 0.92 -16.12
CA ALA A 215 16.24 -0.23 -15.29
C ALA A 215 14.72 -0.34 -15.05
N ARG A 216 14.01 0.79 -14.88
CA ARG A 216 12.54 0.79 -14.74
C ARG A 216 11.84 0.23 -15.96
N VAL A 217 12.28 0.66 -17.17
CA VAL A 217 11.68 0.23 -18.45
C VAL A 217 11.97 -1.24 -18.70
N GLU A 218 13.22 -1.67 -18.51
CA GLU A 218 13.65 -3.06 -18.69
C GLU A 218 12.92 -4.02 -17.74
N THR A 219 12.83 -3.68 -16.46
CA THR A 219 12.12 -4.48 -15.45
C THR A 219 10.64 -4.61 -15.81
N ALA A 220 9.98 -3.53 -16.21
CA ALA A 220 8.57 -3.58 -16.60
C ALA A 220 8.35 -4.45 -17.82
N LEU A 221 9.16 -4.28 -18.89
CA LEU A 221 9.08 -5.09 -20.10
C LEU A 221 9.29 -6.59 -19.83
N SER A 222 10.17 -6.94 -18.88
CA SER A 222 10.43 -8.34 -18.52
C SER A 222 9.25 -9.02 -17.82
N ARG A 223 8.36 -8.23 -17.22
CA ARG A 223 7.19 -8.71 -16.44
C ARG A 223 5.86 -8.65 -17.22
N ASN A 224 5.82 -8.01 -18.38
CA ASN A 224 4.58 -7.77 -19.11
C ASN A 224 3.84 -9.05 -19.54
N SER A 225 4.57 -10.14 -19.87
CA SER A 225 3.94 -11.42 -20.16
C SER A 225 3.13 -11.97 -18.99
N LEU A 226 3.58 -11.76 -17.75
CA LEU A 226 2.85 -12.22 -16.56
C LEU A 226 1.49 -11.52 -16.42
N TYR A 227 1.41 -10.22 -16.75
CA TYR A 227 0.15 -9.48 -16.73
C TYR A 227 -0.79 -9.94 -17.85
N VAL A 228 -0.25 -10.08 -19.08
CA VAL A 228 -1.04 -10.52 -20.23
C VAL A 228 -1.61 -11.93 -20.00
N ASP A 229 -0.78 -12.89 -19.57
CA ASP A 229 -1.24 -14.24 -19.29
C ASP A 229 -2.19 -14.27 -18.08
N GLY A 230 -1.93 -13.45 -17.04
CA GLY A 230 -2.81 -13.28 -15.88
C GLY A 230 -4.22 -12.79 -16.24
N ILE A 231 -4.37 -11.94 -17.29
CA ILE A 231 -5.69 -11.56 -17.80
C ILE A 231 -6.48 -12.81 -18.24
N ALA A 232 -5.87 -13.67 -19.06
CA ALA A 232 -6.52 -14.88 -19.54
C ALA A 232 -6.89 -15.84 -18.39
N GLU A 233 -6.01 -15.95 -17.39
CA GLU A 233 -6.26 -16.77 -16.20
C GLU A 233 -7.46 -16.27 -15.40
N LEU A 234 -7.59 -14.95 -15.19
CA LEU A 234 -8.74 -14.36 -14.51
C LEU A 234 -10.06 -14.70 -15.22
N PHE A 235 -10.14 -14.51 -16.54
CA PHE A 235 -11.37 -14.82 -17.28
C PHE A 235 -11.73 -16.31 -17.22
N LYS A 236 -10.74 -17.20 -17.33
CA LYS A 236 -10.95 -18.66 -17.19
C LYS A 236 -11.47 -19.05 -15.81
N GLN A 237 -10.88 -18.46 -14.75
CA GLN A 237 -11.27 -18.74 -13.38
C GLN A 237 -12.72 -18.42 -13.12
N TYR A 238 -13.14 -17.22 -13.47
CA TYR A 238 -14.52 -16.80 -13.27
C TYR A 238 -15.46 -17.35 -14.36
N LYS A 239 -14.95 -18.22 -15.27
CA LYS A 239 -15.70 -18.93 -16.31
C LYS A 239 -16.52 -17.99 -17.18
N LEU A 240 -15.99 -16.81 -17.48
CA LEU A 240 -16.62 -15.84 -18.35
C LEU A 240 -16.54 -16.29 -19.79
N GLN A 241 -17.49 -15.85 -20.62
CA GLN A 241 -17.59 -16.20 -22.02
C GLN A 241 -17.39 -14.98 -22.91
N GLY A 242 -16.91 -15.16 -24.15
CA GLY A 242 -16.78 -14.10 -25.15
C GLY A 242 -15.60 -13.15 -24.95
N TRP A 243 -14.62 -13.54 -24.16
CA TRP A 243 -13.40 -12.77 -23.88
C TRP A 243 -12.24 -13.16 -24.83
N GLU A 244 -12.30 -14.31 -25.48
CA GLU A 244 -11.16 -14.88 -26.20
C GLU A 244 -10.73 -14.02 -27.40
N GLU A 245 -11.69 -13.58 -28.21
CA GLU A 245 -11.42 -12.73 -29.40
C GLU A 245 -10.89 -11.34 -28.97
N PRO A 246 -11.54 -10.57 -28.07
CA PRO A 246 -11.00 -9.29 -27.63
C PRO A 246 -9.65 -9.43 -26.88
N TYR A 247 -9.43 -10.52 -26.16
CA TYR A 247 -8.13 -10.80 -25.54
C TYR A 247 -7.02 -11.04 -26.58
N ALA A 248 -7.29 -11.83 -27.62
CA ALA A 248 -6.32 -12.06 -28.68
C ALA A 248 -5.91 -10.73 -29.34
N LYS A 249 -6.89 -9.87 -29.63
CA LYS A 249 -6.64 -8.54 -30.20
C LYS A 249 -5.85 -7.64 -29.24
N LEU A 250 -6.23 -7.60 -27.98
CA LEU A 250 -5.50 -6.84 -26.95
C LEU A 250 -4.04 -7.32 -26.81
N LYS A 251 -3.80 -8.63 -26.81
CA LYS A 251 -2.46 -9.21 -26.70
C LYS A 251 -1.54 -8.76 -27.86
N GLU A 252 -2.06 -8.71 -29.10
CA GLU A 252 -1.33 -8.16 -30.26
C GLU A 252 -0.97 -6.69 -30.03
N GLN A 253 -1.91 -5.88 -29.57
CA GLN A 253 -1.76 -4.44 -29.34
C GLN A 253 -0.74 -4.15 -28.23
N LEU A 254 -0.80 -4.88 -27.11
CA LEU A 254 0.16 -4.75 -26.01
C LEU A 254 1.56 -5.18 -26.45
N THR A 255 1.67 -6.23 -27.26
CA THR A 255 2.96 -6.65 -27.86
C THR A 255 3.53 -5.56 -28.76
N ALA A 256 2.70 -4.94 -29.59
CA ALA A 256 3.12 -3.83 -30.46
C ALA A 256 3.57 -2.60 -29.66
N TYR A 257 2.86 -2.28 -28.58
CA TYR A 257 3.23 -1.22 -27.64
C TYR A 257 4.60 -1.49 -26.99
N ASP A 258 4.86 -2.72 -26.53
CA ASP A 258 6.14 -3.11 -25.95
C ASP A 258 7.29 -3.03 -26.98
N GLN A 259 7.04 -3.37 -28.24
CA GLN A 259 8.03 -3.20 -29.30
C GLN A 259 8.35 -1.71 -29.55
N TRP A 260 7.33 -0.86 -29.58
CA TRP A 260 7.53 0.58 -29.68
C TRP A 260 8.33 1.13 -28.48
N ILE A 261 8.04 0.72 -27.25
CA ILE A 261 8.85 1.10 -26.08
C ILE A 261 10.31 0.67 -26.24
N LYS A 262 10.57 -0.55 -26.77
CA LYS A 262 11.93 -1.06 -27.00
C LYS A 262 12.67 -0.28 -28.07
N SER A 263 11.99 0.17 -29.13
CA SER A 263 12.62 0.90 -30.24
C SER A 263 12.79 2.39 -29.99
N ASP A 264 11.82 3.04 -29.33
CA ASP A 264 11.72 4.51 -29.30
C ASP A 264 12.04 5.12 -27.92
N ILE A 265 11.75 4.41 -26.83
CA ILE A 265 11.91 4.91 -25.47
C ILE A 265 13.17 4.35 -24.79
N LEU A 266 13.34 3.03 -24.82
CA LEU A 266 14.43 2.35 -24.13
C LEU A 266 15.83 2.82 -24.57
N PRO A 267 16.13 3.08 -25.86
CA PRO A 267 17.44 3.57 -26.27
C PRO A 267 17.80 4.97 -25.73
N LYS A 268 16.79 5.76 -25.37
CA LYS A 268 16.93 7.11 -24.81
C LYS A 268 16.76 7.14 -23.29
N ALA A 269 16.41 6.01 -22.67
CA ALA A 269 16.23 5.89 -21.25
C ALA A 269 17.54 6.16 -20.48
N ARG A 270 17.44 6.82 -19.33
CA ARG A 270 18.60 7.23 -18.54
C ARG A 270 19.26 6.04 -17.86
N ALA A 271 20.58 5.96 -17.95
CA ALA A 271 21.37 5.01 -17.16
C ALA A 271 21.33 5.34 -15.65
N ASP A 272 21.32 6.63 -15.32
CA ASP A 272 21.19 7.12 -13.95
C ASP A 272 19.75 7.00 -13.47
N PHE A 273 19.53 6.24 -12.40
CA PHE A 273 18.20 6.04 -11.80
C PHE A 273 17.77 7.21 -10.90
N ARG A 274 18.70 8.03 -10.43
CA ARG A 274 18.44 9.08 -9.44
C ARG A 274 17.40 10.07 -9.95
N GLN A 275 16.48 10.42 -9.07
CA GLN A 275 15.51 11.46 -9.37
C GLN A 275 16.16 12.85 -9.26
N PRO A 276 15.68 13.84 -10.01
CA PRO A 276 16.00 15.23 -9.70
C PRO A 276 15.67 15.52 -8.23
N PRO A 277 16.52 16.32 -7.52
CA PRO A 277 16.32 16.58 -6.09
C PRO A 277 14.93 17.13 -5.75
N GLU A 278 14.38 18.00 -6.59
CA GLU A 278 13.03 18.55 -6.43
C GLU A 278 11.95 17.47 -6.51
N LEU A 279 12.06 16.53 -7.46
CA LEU A 279 11.12 15.43 -7.60
C LEU A 279 11.19 14.47 -6.41
N TYR A 280 12.39 14.19 -5.92
CA TYR A 280 12.58 13.36 -4.73
C TYR A 280 11.98 14.02 -3.48
N ALA A 281 12.21 15.34 -3.30
CA ALA A 281 11.62 16.10 -2.20
C ALA A 281 10.08 16.11 -2.25
N LEU A 282 9.47 16.34 -3.43
CA LEU A 282 8.03 16.25 -3.63
C LEU A 282 7.49 14.83 -3.35
N GLY A 283 8.30 13.81 -3.61
CA GLY A 283 8.00 12.43 -3.25
C GLY A 283 7.95 12.24 -1.75
N LEU A 284 8.95 12.71 -1.02
CA LEU A 284 9.01 12.63 0.45
C LEU A 284 7.85 13.37 1.11
N GLU A 285 7.53 14.60 0.66
CA GLU A 285 6.36 15.35 1.12
C GLU A 285 5.07 14.52 0.93
N GLY A 286 4.91 13.88 -0.23
CA GLY A 286 3.77 13.01 -0.53
C GLY A 286 3.68 11.75 0.31
N TYR A 287 4.80 11.27 0.84
CA TYR A 287 4.82 10.14 1.78
C TYR A 287 4.64 10.56 3.24
N GLY A 288 4.56 11.86 3.52
CA GLY A 288 4.38 12.42 4.86
C GLY A 288 5.69 12.60 5.64
N ILE A 289 6.81 12.77 4.96
CA ILE A 289 8.12 13.01 5.58
C ILE A 289 8.43 14.50 5.49
N ASP A 290 8.57 15.15 6.65
CA ASP A 290 8.71 16.59 6.83
C ASP A 290 10.10 17.03 7.34
N ILE A 291 11.08 16.11 7.33
CA ILE A 291 12.47 16.38 7.72
C ILE A 291 13.44 16.16 6.56
N PRO A 292 14.62 16.80 6.58
CA PRO A 292 15.66 16.60 5.58
C PRO A 292 16.07 15.11 5.49
N PRO A 293 16.30 14.57 4.28
CA PRO A 293 16.73 13.17 4.11
C PRO A 293 18.02 12.81 4.88
N ALA A 294 18.94 13.79 5.02
CA ALA A 294 20.19 13.57 5.75
C ALA A 294 19.96 13.38 7.26
N ASP A 295 19.01 14.10 7.83
CA ASP A 295 18.68 13.99 9.25
C ASP A 295 17.97 12.66 9.52
N LEU A 296 17.08 12.24 8.62
CA LEU A 296 16.43 10.94 8.68
C LEU A 296 17.46 9.81 8.60
N ALA A 297 18.42 9.88 7.67
CA ALA A 297 19.49 8.91 7.53
C ALA A 297 20.35 8.81 8.79
N ALA A 298 20.71 9.95 9.41
CA ALA A 298 21.47 9.97 10.65
C ALA A 298 20.72 9.30 11.81
N MET A 299 19.42 9.56 11.95
CA MET A 299 18.57 8.87 12.93
C MET A 299 18.53 7.36 12.67
N ALA A 300 18.43 6.96 11.41
CA ALA A 300 18.33 5.57 11.00
C ALA A 300 19.61 4.79 11.24
N HIS A 301 20.78 5.35 10.94
CA HIS A 301 22.08 4.72 11.26
C HIS A 301 22.26 4.46 12.76
N LYS A 302 21.83 5.42 13.60
CA LYS A 302 21.85 5.22 15.06
C LYS A 302 20.95 4.04 15.47
N ALA A 303 19.70 4.05 15.00
CA ALA A 303 18.72 3.00 15.32
C ALA A 303 19.18 1.63 14.78
N PHE A 304 19.80 1.58 13.60
CA PHE A 304 20.38 0.36 13.05
C PHE A 304 21.36 -0.30 14.02
N THR A 305 22.29 0.47 14.58
CA THR A 305 23.26 -0.03 15.56
C THR A 305 22.57 -0.52 16.85
N GLU A 306 21.57 0.19 17.33
CA GLU A 306 20.80 -0.18 18.51
C GLU A 306 20.02 -1.49 18.28
N TYR A 307 19.38 -1.66 17.12
CA TYR A 307 18.67 -2.90 16.78
C TYR A 307 19.61 -4.09 16.62
N GLN A 308 20.79 -3.91 16.00
CA GLN A 308 21.79 -4.98 15.93
C GLN A 308 22.22 -5.47 17.32
N ALA A 309 22.43 -4.57 18.27
CA ALA A 309 22.80 -4.92 19.64
C ALA A 309 21.68 -5.71 20.37
N GLU A 310 20.42 -5.30 20.18
CA GLU A 310 19.26 -6.02 20.73
C GLU A 310 19.11 -7.41 20.08
N MET A 311 19.23 -7.49 18.75
CA MET A 311 19.22 -8.77 18.02
C MET A 311 20.31 -9.73 18.49
N GLN A 312 21.52 -9.21 18.69
CA GLN A 312 22.65 -10.01 19.18
C GLN A 312 22.37 -10.60 20.56
N THR A 313 21.71 -9.82 21.43
CA THR A 313 21.34 -10.27 22.77
C THR A 313 20.33 -11.43 22.71
N ILE A 314 19.28 -11.29 21.91
CA ILE A 314 18.23 -12.32 21.76
C ILE A 314 18.80 -13.57 21.07
N ALA A 315 19.58 -13.38 19.99
CA ALA A 315 20.18 -14.49 19.25
C ALA A 315 21.08 -15.37 20.15
N SER A 316 21.87 -14.75 21.02
CA SER A 316 22.69 -15.47 21.99
C SER A 316 21.84 -16.30 22.97
N GLN A 317 20.65 -15.81 23.36
CA GLN A 317 19.72 -16.56 24.21
C GLN A 317 19.13 -17.76 23.46
N ILE A 318 18.69 -17.57 22.22
CA ILE A 318 18.16 -18.64 21.37
C ILE A 318 19.21 -19.73 21.16
N ALA A 319 20.42 -19.34 20.75
CA ALA A 319 21.50 -20.29 20.52
C ALA A 319 21.82 -21.14 21.77
N LYS A 320 21.82 -20.51 22.95
CA LYS A 320 22.01 -21.21 24.23
C LYS A 320 20.86 -22.19 24.52
N GLN A 321 19.62 -21.80 24.30
CA GLN A 321 18.45 -22.66 24.54
C GLN A 321 18.41 -23.85 23.57
N GLN A 322 18.81 -23.63 22.32
CA GLN A 322 18.78 -24.63 21.25
C GLN A 322 20.07 -25.48 21.18
N GLY A 323 21.09 -25.12 21.96
CA GLY A 323 22.40 -25.80 21.90
C GLY A 323 23.16 -25.55 20.60
N TRP A 324 22.97 -24.41 19.95
CA TRP A 324 23.64 -24.08 18.69
C TRP A 324 25.05 -23.52 18.94
N PRO A 325 26.01 -23.80 18.03
CA PRO A 325 27.42 -23.43 18.25
C PRO A 325 27.70 -21.93 18.12
N SER A 326 26.89 -21.20 17.31
CA SER A 326 27.02 -19.76 17.10
C SER A 326 25.85 -19.00 17.71
N GLY A 327 26.15 -17.96 18.47
CA GLY A 327 25.17 -16.98 18.96
C GLY A 327 25.16 -15.68 18.15
N ASP A 328 25.88 -15.60 17.02
CA ASP A 328 25.77 -14.44 16.10
C ASP A 328 24.35 -14.39 15.51
N TYR A 329 23.72 -13.23 15.54
CA TYR A 329 22.33 -13.10 15.09
C TYR A 329 22.16 -13.51 13.63
N ARG A 330 23.18 -13.31 12.78
CA ARG A 330 23.15 -13.69 11.36
C ARG A 330 23.05 -15.20 11.20
N ASP A 331 23.85 -15.94 11.98
CA ASP A 331 23.84 -17.39 11.93
C ASP A 331 22.56 -17.97 12.52
N VAL A 332 22.06 -17.38 13.61
CA VAL A 332 20.78 -17.78 14.22
C VAL A 332 19.62 -17.56 13.26
N ILE A 333 19.54 -16.41 12.56
CA ILE A 333 18.50 -16.16 11.56
C ILE A 333 18.60 -17.16 10.40
N LYS A 334 19.80 -17.42 9.86
CA LYS A 334 20.00 -18.44 8.82
C LYS A 334 19.51 -19.82 9.29
N LYS A 335 19.78 -20.17 10.54
CA LYS A 335 19.35 -21.43 11.13
C LYS A 335 17.83 -21.53 11.27
N LEU A 336 17.15 -20.44 11.67
CA LEU A 336 15.69 -20.38 11.74
C LEU A 336 15.06 -20.54 10.35
N LYS A 337 15.67 -19.96 9.30
CA LYS A 337 15.21 -20.07 7.92
C LYS A 337 15.35 -21.48 7.30
N GLU A 338 16.12 -22.40 7.90
CA GLU A 338 16.22 -23.77 7.38
C GLU A 338 14.87 -24.51 7.41
N ASN A 339 13.97 -24.18 8.35
CA ASN A 339 12.69 -24.83 8.54
C ASN A 339 11.56 -24.10 7.81
N GLN A 340 11.54 -24.18 6.49
CA GLN A 340 10.54 -23.54 5.64
C GLN A 340 9.22 -24.29 5.64
N LEU A 341 8.12 -23.53 5.75
CA LEU A 341 6.78 -23.99 5.40
C LEU A 341 6.69 -24.16 3.88
N VAL A 342 6.02 -25.19 3.39
CA VAL A 342 5.96 -25.50 1.97
C VAL A 342 4.54 -25.84 1.51
N GLY A 343 4.20 -25.45 0.29
CA GLY A 343 2.95 -25.82 -0.37
C GLY A 343 1.70 -25.46 0.44
N ASP A 344 0.77 -26.39 0.50
CA ASP A 344 -0.56 -26.17 1.10
C ASP A 344 -0.52 -25.97 2.63
N SER A 345 0.62 -26.21 3.29
CA SER A 345 0.75 -26.00 4.74
C SER A 345 0.88 -24.52 5.12
N ILE A 346 1.28 -23.63 4.19
CA ILE A 346 1.57 -22.22 4.48
C ILE A 346 0.32 -21.47 4.93
N LEU A 347 -0.76 -21.53 4.16
CA LEU A 347 -1.97 -20.75 4.45
C LEU A 347 -2.66 -21.16 5.75
N PRO A 348 -2.88 -22.46 6.05
CA PRO A 348 -3.41 -22.87 7.36
C PRO A 348 -2.55 -22.39 8.53
N PHE A 349 -1.24 -22.52 8.42
CA PHE A 349 -0.31 -22.09 9.46
C PHE A 349 -0.44 -20.58 9.76
N TYR A 350 -0.48 -19.75 8.73
CA TYR A 350 -0.66 -18.30 8.89
C TYR A 350 -2.03 -17.95 9.51
N LYS A 351 -3.09 -18.67 9.14
CA LYS A 351 -4.42 -18.48 9.75
C LYS A 351 -4.45 -18.85 11.23
N ASP A 352 -3.77 -19.92 11.63
CA ASP A 352 -3.68 -20.31 13.03
C ASP A 352 -2.82 -19.34 13.84
N ARG A 353 -1.72 -18.83 13.26
CA ARG A 353 -0.93 -17.75 13.87
C ARG A 353 -1.72 -16.46 14.06
N LEU A 354 -2.58 -16.09 13.11
CA LEU A 354 -3.48 -14.94 13.28
C LEU A 354 -4.37 -15.09 14.51
N LYS A 355 -5.01 -16.25 14.71
CA LYS A 355 -5.84 -16.52 15.90
C LYS A 355 -5.03 -16.41 17.20
N GLU A 356 -3.79 -16.89 17.18
CA GLU A 356 -2.89 -16.80 18.35
C GLU A 356 -2.59 -15.34 18.70
N ILE A 357 -2.28 -14.50 17.70
CA ILE A 357 -2.04 -13.07 17.90
C ILE A 357 -3.31 -12.35 18.33
N GLU A 358 -4.47 -12.64 17.76
CA GLU A 358 -5.76 -12.09 18.21
C GLU A 358 -6.03 -12.44 19.69
N GLY A 359 -5.72 -13.68 20.10
CA GLY A 359 -5.79 -14.08 21.51
C GLY A 359 -4.87 -13.25 22.42
N ILE A 360 -3.68 -12.91 21.96
CA ILE A 360 -2.74 -12.02 22.67
C ILE A 360 -3.31 -10.61 22.75
N ILE A 361 -3.81 -10.06 21.65
CA ILE A 361 -4.38 -8.70 21.59
C ILE A 361 -5.49 -8.55 22.62
N VAL A 362 -6.42 -9.50 22.68
CA VAL A 362 -7.53 -9.48 23.62
C VAL A 362 -7.05 -9.63 25.07
N LYS A 363 -6.21 -10.63 25.36
CA LYS A 363 -5.68 -10.92 26.69
C LYS A 363 -4.89 -9.75 27.27
N GLN A 364 -4.10 -9.07 26.45
CA GLN A 364 -3.22 -7.98 26.86
C GLN A 364 -3.87 -6.60 26.73
N LYS A 365 -5.11 -6.55 26.25
CA LYS A 365 -5.84 -5.30 25.99
C LYS A 365 -4.99 -4.32 25.17
N LEU A 366 -4.44 -4.81 24.06
CA LEU A 366 -3.59 -3.99 23.20
C LEU A 366 -4.42 -2.97 22.41
N VAL A 367 -5.46 -3.42 21.76
CA VAL A 367 -6.39 -2.64 20.94
C VAL A 367 -7.71 -3.40 20.84
N SER A 368 -8.81 -2.73 20.56
CA SER A 368 -10.11 -3.38 20.30
C SER A 368 -10.10 -4.08 18.95
N LEU A 369 -10.68 -5.28 18.87
CA LEU A 369 -10.84 -6.01 17.62
C LEU A 369 -12.29 -5.87 17.13
N PRO A 370 -12.52 -5.70 15.80
CA PRO A 370 -13.85 -5.73 15.20
C PRO A 370 -14.39 -7.16 15.17
N ASP A 371 -15.72 -7.30 15.06
CA ASP A 371 -16.37 -8.61 14.89
C ASP A 371 -16.06 -9.22 13.50
N ARG A 372 -15.68 -8.40 12.53
CA ARG A 372 -15.32 -8.81 11.17
C ARG A 372 -14.00 -9.60 11.17
N PRO A 373 -13.95 -10.82 10.61
CA PRO A 373 -12.71 -11.60 10.56
C PRO A 373 -11.71 -11.03 9.54
N ALA A 374 -10.43 -11.13 9.83
CA ALA A 374 -9.38 -10.84 8.86
C ALA A 374 -9.18 -11.99 7.87
N ARG A 375 -8.84 -11.69 6.62
CA ARG A 375 -8.57 -12.67 5.56
C ARG A 375 -7.08 -12.76 5.26
N ILE A 376 -6.60 -14.00 5.07
CA ILE A 376 -5.24 -14.27 4.57
C ILE A 376 -5.35 -15.16 3.34
N ARG A 377 -4.61 -14.84 2.29
CA ARG A 377 -4.53 -15.63 1.05
C ARG A 377 -3.16 -15.60 0.39
N ILE A 378 -2.96 -16.51 -0.55
CA ILE A 378 -1.78 -16.54 -1.40
C ILE A 378 -2.01 -15.65 -2.62
N GLY A 379 -0.99 -14.88 -3.02
CA GLY A 379 -1.02 -14.07 -4.24
C GLY A 379 -0.79 -14.89 -5.51
N THR A 380 -1.46 -14.52 -6.61
CA THR A 380 -1.21 -15.10 -7.92
C THR A 380 0.16 -14.70 -8.49
N PRO A 381 0.70 -15.37 -9.52
CA PRO A 381 1.94 -14.96 -10.17
C PRO A 381 1.92 -13.52 -10.70
N ALA A 382 0.79 -13.09 -11.29
CA ALA A 382 0.63 -11.74 -11.82
C ALA A 382 0.60 -10.69 -10.69
N GLU A 383 -0.10 -10.97 -9.59
CA GLU A 383 -0.09 -10.14 -8.38
C GLU A 383 1.30 -10.07 -7.76
N SER A 384 1.98 -11.21 -7.63
CA SER A 384 3.35 -11.27 -7.11
C SER A 384 4.34 -10.49 -7.99
N ALA A 385 4.13 -10.44 -9.32
CA ALA A 385 4.94 -9.60 -10.22
C ALA A 385 4.69 -8.10 -10.00
N GLN A 386 3.47 -7.73 -9.63
CA GLN A 386 3.08 -6.36 -9.35
C GLN A 386 3.54 -5.91 -7.95
N GLN A 387 3.24 -6.73 -6.93
CA GLN A 387 3.59 -6.49 -5.52
C GLN A 387 4.28 -7.73 -4.93
N PRO A 388 5.60 -7.79 -5.02
CA PRO A 388 6.37 -8.99 -4.67
C PRO A 388 6.70 -9.15 -3.17
N ALA A 389 6.23 -8.25 -2.31
CA ALA A 389 6.34 -8.37 -0.86
C ALA A 389 4.99 -8.73 -0.23
N PRO A 390 4.95 -9.38 0.95
CA PRO A 390 3.73 -9.50 1.74
C PRO A 390 3.08 -8.13 1.92
N HIS A 391 1.76 -8.06 1.78
CA HIS A 391 1.05 -6.79 1.83
C HIS A 391 -0.42 -6.97 2.18
N MET A 392 -1.04 -5.90 2.66
CA MET A 392 -2.47 -5.82 2.91
C MET A 392 -3.19 -5.17 1.74
N VAL A 393 -4.34 -5.70 1.39
CA VAL A 393 -5.31 -5.09 0.46
C VAL A 393 -6.47 -4.56 1.29
N PRO A 394 -6.73 -3.24 1.28
CA PRO A 394 -7.82 -2.67 2.05
C PRO A 394 -9.19 -3.05 1.49
N PRO A 395 -10.22 -3.09 2.34
CA PRO A 395 -11.59 -3.14 1.86
C PRO A 395 -11.96 -1.83 1.15
N PRO A 396 -12.98 -1.83 0.27
CA PRO A 396 -13.55 -0.59 -0.26
C PRO A 396 -13.95 0.35 0.89
N LEU A 397 -13.54 1.62 0.80
CA LEU A 397 -13.81 2.62 1.85
C LEU A 397 -15.06 3.46 1.57
N LEU A 398 -15.59 3.47 0.33
CA LEU A 398 -16.77 4.26 -0.03
C LEU A 398 -18.06 3.47 0.03
N ASN A 399 -18.12 2.34 -0.61
CA ASN A 399 -19.35 1.55 -0.77
C ASN A 399 -19.10 0.10 -0.30
N ASN A 400 -18.62 -0.05 0.93
CA ASN A 400 -18.37 -1.36 1.53
C ASN A 400 -19.72 -2.00 1.91
N THR A 401 -19.97 -3.20 1.40
CA THR A 401 -21.17 -4.00 1.69
C THR A 401 -20.83 -5.31 2.41
N GLY A 402 -19.66 -5.37 3.07
CA GLY A 402 -19.17 -6.53 3.80
C GLY A 402 -17.82 -7.05 3.32
N GLN A 403 -17.19 -6.40 2.33
CA GLN A 403 -15.84 -6.74 1.89
C GLN A 403 -14.84 -6.50 3.03
N GLN A 404 -13.86 -7.40 3.15
CA GLN A 404 -12.86 -7.43 4.20
C GLN A 404 -11.49 -7.02 3.68
N GLY A 405 -10.64 -6.52 4.57
CA GLY A 405 -9.22 -6.40 4.31
C GLY A 405 -8.57 -7.76 4.10
N GLU A 406 -7.55 -7.86 3.26
CA GLU A 406 -6.87 -9.10 2.95
C GLU A 406 -5.36 -8.99 3.14
N PHE A 407 -4.79 -9.87 3.95
CA PHE A 407 -3.35 -10.09 3.96
C PHE A 407 -2.97 -11.04 2.83
N VAL A 408 -2.13 -10.60 1.91
CA VAL A 408 -1.68 -11.35 0.74
C VAL A 408 -0.23 -11.78 0.88
N LEU A 409 0.02 -13.08 0.71
CA LEU A 409 1.35 -13.70 0.71
C LEU A 409 1.79 -13.99 -0.73
N PRO A 410 2.73 -13.24 -1.32
CA PRO A 410 3.30 -13.55 -2.61
C PRO A 410 4.37 -14.65 -2.46
N LEU A 411 4.10 -15.84 -2.94
CA LEU A 411 5.05 -16.96 -2.89
C LEU A 411 5.89 -17.11 -4.16
N ASN A 412 5.41 -16.55 -5.28
CA ASN A 412 6.05 -16.64 -6.58
C ASN A 412 6.70 -15.30 -6.93
N MET A 413 8.00 -15.20 -6.68
CA MET A 413 8.74 -13.99 -7.02
C MET A 413 9.20 -14.02 -8.47
N PRO A 414 8.89 -12.99 -9.27
CA PRO A 414 9.44 -12.90 -10.61
C PRO A 414 10.96 -12.83 -10.58
N ALA A 415 11.62 -13.40 -11.59
CA ALA A 415 13.05 -13.27 -11.74
C ALA A 415 13.44 -11.78 -11.84
N ALA A 416 14.59 -11.43 -11.23
CA ALA A 416 15.17 -10.10 -11.45
C ALA A 416 15.45 -9.88 -12.95
N ALA A 417 15.38 -8.63 -13.42
CA ALA A 417 15.71 -8.29 -14.79
C ALA A 417 17.13 -8.78 -15.12
N GLY A 418 17.26 -9.61 -16.16
CA GLY A 418 18.53 -10.23 -16.57
C GLY A 418 18.88 -11.54 -15.86
N SER A 419 18.07 -12.04 -14.92
CA SER A 419 18.25 -13.34 -14.29
C SER A 419 17.43 -14.42 -14.99
N ALA A 420 18.06 -15.55 -15.28
CA ALA A 420 17.38 -16.71 -15.91
C ALA A 420 16.56 -17.55 -14.90
N LYS A 421 16.63 -17.28 -13.60
CA LYS A 421 15.95 -18.05 -12.56
C LYS A 421 15.21 -17.14 -11.60
N ALA A 422 13.94 -17.47 -11.32
CA ALA A 422 13.26 -16.98 -10.15
C ALA A 422 14.03 -17.44 -8.90
N GLY A 423 14.45 -16.50 -8.06
CA GLY A 423 15.10 -16.82 -6.80
C GLY A 423 14.08 -17.32 -5.78
N LYS A 424 14.49 -18.26 -4.91
CA LYS A 424 13.67 -18.65 -3.77
C LYS A 424 13.72 -17.54 -2.73
N VAL A 425 12.57 -17.01 -2.35
CA VAL A 425 12.43 -16.13 -1.19
C VAL A 425 12.14 -17.00 0.02
N ASP A 426 13.03 -16.98 0.98
CA ASP A 426 12.91 -17.73 2.23
C ASP A 426 12.64 -16.84 3.45
N ASP A 427 12.31 -15.57 3.19
CA ASP A 427 12.14 -14.54 4.21
C ASP A 427 10.78 -14.57 4.91
N TYR A 428 9.78 -15.26 4.34
CA TYR A 428 8.39 -15.19 4.80
C TYR A 428 7.81 -16.53 5.28
N THR A 429 8.34 -17.65 4.79
CA THR A 429 7.70 -18.96 4.91
C THR A 429 8.35 -19.84 5.99
N PHE A 430 8.62 -19.27 7.15
CA PHE A 430 9.05 -20.00 8.34
C PHE A 430 8.37 -19.45 9.60
N ASP A 431 8.29 -20.27 10.65
CA ASP A 431 7.52 -20.00 11.86
C ASP A 431 7.77 -18.60 12.43
N ALA A 432 9.03 -18.27 12.72
CA ALA A 432 9.38 -17.02 13.38
C ALA A 432 9.01 -15.76 12.59
N ALA A 433 8.98 -15.83 11.24
CA ALA A 433 8.58 -14.70 10.40
C ALA A 433 7.08 -14.44 10.44
N SER A 434 6.26 -15.46 10.63
CA SER A 434 4.82 -15.33 10.65
C SER A 434 4.31 -14.37 11.74
N TRP A 435 5.01 -14.30 12.87
CA TRP A 435 4.65 -13.43 13.98
C TRP A 435 4.63 -11.95 13.58
N THR A 436 5.76 -11.48 13.05
CA THR A 436 5.90 -10.06 12.69
C THR A 436 5.10 -9.69 11.45
N LEU A 437 5.01 -10.60 10.47
CA LEU A 437 4.24 -10.34 9.25
C LEU A 437 2.74 -10.25 9.52
N ILE A 438 2.18 -11.12 10.33
CA ILE A 438 0.77 -11.04 10.71
C ILE A 438 0.50 -9.81 11.56
N ALA A 439 1.40 -9.47 12.50
CA ALA A 439 1.25 -8.27 13.30
C ALA A 439 1.27 -7.00 12.45
N HIS A 440 2.01 -6.97 11.34
CA HIS A 440 2.13 -5.84 10.42
C HIS A 440 0.96 -5.78 9.42
N GLU A 441 0.75 -6.87 8.67
CA GLU A 441 -0.18 -6.88 7.53
C GLU A 441 -1.63 -7.17 7.94
N ALA A 442 -1.83 -8.00 8.99
CA ALA A 442 -3.15 -8.34 9.49
C ALA A 442 -3.45 -7.57 10.79
N ARG A 443 -3.36 -8.23 11.96
CA ARG A 443 -3.76 -7.67 13.27
C ARG A 443 -2.62 -7.71 14.28
N PRO A 444 -2.40 -6.60 15.00
CA PRO A 444 -3.16 -5.33 15.04
C PRO A 444 -2.76 -4.29 13.96
N GLY A 445 -2.11 -4.70 12.87
CA GLY A 445 -1.54 -3.85 11.83
C GLY A 445 -2.53 -3.27 10.83
N HIS A 446 -2.17 -3.36 9.56
CA HIS A 446 -2.87 -2.68 8.47
C HIS A 446 -4.34 -3.08 8.32
N GLU A 447 -4.64 -4.39 8.37
CA GLU A 447 -6.02 -4.85 8.20
C GLU A 447 -6.92 -4.23 9.27
N LEU A 448 -6.50 -4.27 10.54
CA LEU A 448 -7.26 -3.64 11.62
C LEU A 448 -7.40 -2.13 11.42
N GLN A 449 -6.36 -1.45 10.96
CA GLN A 449 -6.39 -0.01 10.72
C GLN A 449 -7.47 0.38 9.69
N PHE A 450 -7.56 -0.36 8.58
CA PHE A 450 -8.53 -0.07 7.54
C PHE A 450 -9.94 -0.57 7.87
N ASP A 451 -10.06 -1.74 8.49
CA ASP A 451 -11.34 -2.24 8.98
C ASP A 451 -11.95 -1.33 10.04
N SER A 452 -11.14 -0.75 10.93
CA SER A 452 -11.59 0.23 11.92
C SER A 452 -12.25 1.46 11.26
N MET A 453 -11.72 1.94 10.14
CA MET A 453 -12.34 3.04 9.40
C MET A 453 -13.69 2.67 8.78
N VAL A 454 -13.86 1.42 8.35
CA VAL A 454 -15.13 0.92 7.81
C VAL A 454 -16.17 0.71 8.92
N GLU A 455 -15.75 0.12 10.04
CA GLU A 455 -16.65 -0.25 11.16
C GLU A 455 -17.11 0.98 11.96
N HIS A 456 -16.20 1.89 12.28
CA HIS A 456 -16.49 3.02 13.16
C HIS A 456 -16.85 4.30 12.41
N GLY A 457 -16.54 4.34 11.12
CA GLY A 457 -16.70 5.51 10.27
C GLY A 457 -15.71 6.61 10.59
N VAL A 458 -15.25 7.26 9.55
CA VAL A 458 -14.38 8.44 9.62
C VAL A 458 -14.70 9.32 8.41
N SER A 459 -14.40 10.62 8.46
CA SER A 459 -14.64 11.46 7.30
C SER A 459 -13.84 10.99 6.07
N LEU A 460 -14.39 11.19 4.88
CA LEU A 460 -13.72 10.87 3.61
C LEU A 460 -12.42 11.67 3.45
N ALA A 461 -12.33 12.86 4.03
CA ALA A 461 -11.09 13.61 4.09
C ALA A 461 -9.99 12.81 4.80
N ARG A 462 -10.30 12.19 5.95
CA ARG A 462 -9.33 11.44 6.77
C ARG A 462 -9.04 10.04 6.28
N SER A 463 -10.00 9.37 5.61
CA SER A 463 -9.78 8.02 5.08
C SER A 463 -9.10 8.02 3.69
N ARG A 464 -9.27 9.07 2.87
CA ARG A 464 -8.77 9.10 1.49
C ARG A 464 -7.74 10.21 1.25
N PHE A 465 -8.05 11.46 1.61
CA PHE A 465 -7.20 12.61 1.28
C PHE A 465 -6.07 12.84 2.29
N ALA A 466 -6.23 12.37 3.54
CA ALA A 466 -5.16 12.35 4.52
C ALA A 466 -4.15 11.21 4.29
N PHE A 467 -4.41 10.30 3.34
CA PHE A 467 -3.55 9.14 3.12
C PHE A 467 -2.08 9.58 2.95
N ASN A 468 -1.23 9.04 3.80
CA ASN A 468 0.21 9.18 3.72
C ASN A 468 0.88 7.89 4.20
N SER A 469 1.98 7.55 3.57
CA SER A 469 2.71 6.31 3.87
C SER A 469 3.29 6.31 5.30
N THR A 470 3.61 7.49 5.84
CA THR A 470 4.14 7.65 7.20
C THR A 470 3.14 7.23 8.27
N ASN A 471 1.85 7.55 8.13
CA ASN A 471 0.83 7.07 9.06
C ASN A 471 0.64 5.56 8.92
N VAL A 472 0.41 5.07 7.71
CA VAL A 472 0.05 3.66 7.46
C VAL A 472 1.19 2.74 7.87
N GLU A 473 2.38 2.95 7.34
CA GLU A 473 3.56 2.10 7.62
C GLU A 473 4.10 2.28 9.05
N GLY A 474 3.96 3.51 9.56
CA GLY A 474 4.27 3.80 10.97
C GLY A 474 3.40 2.99 11.92
N TRP A 475 2.10 2.87 11.64
CA TRP A 475 1.18 2.01 12.39
C TRP A 475 1.55 0.54 12.26
N GLY A 476 1.84 0.03 11.07
CA GLY A 476 2.27 -1.36 10.85
C GLY A 476 3.49 -1.75 11.71
N LEU A 477 4.54 -0.91 11.71
CA LEU A 477 5.71 -1.13 12.56
C LEU A 477 5.39 -1.01 14.05
N TYR A 478 4.53 -0.10 14.41
CA TYR A 478 4.09 0.09 15.78
C TYR A 478 3.26 -1.11 16.28
N ALA A 479 2.45 -1.70 15.41
CA ALA A 479 1.73 -2.94 15.66
C ALA A 479 2.70 -4.11 15.96
N GLU A 480 3.79 -4.24 15.17
CA GLU A 480 4.87 -5.17 15.49
C GLU A 480 5.50 -4.89 16.86
N TYR A 481 5.72 -3.63 17.20
CA TYR A 481 6.33 -3.21 18.47
C TYR A 481 5.49 -3.58 19.69
N ILE A 482 4.17 -3.34 19.65
CA ILE A 482 3.29 -3.61 20.81
C ILE A 482 3.01 -5.11 20.99
N THR A 483 3.16 -5.92 19.94
CA THR A 483 2.99 -7.38 20.00
C THR A 483 4.29 -8.13 20.34
N LYS A 484 5.46 -7.57 19.98
CA LYS A 484 6.78 -8.21 20.15
C LYS A 484 7.02 -8.80 21.55
N PRO A 485 6.68 -8.12 22.68
CA PRO A 485 6.95 -8.67 24.03
C PRO A 485 6.26 -10.00 24.32
N TYR A 486 5.25 -10.37 23.56
CA TYR A 486 4.43 -11.57 23.75
C TYR A 486 4.76 -12.68 22.74
N MET A 487 5.69 -12.43 21.82
CA MET A 487 6.20 -13.43 20.87
C MET A 487 7.26 -14.32 21.52
N PRO A 488 7.47 -15.56 21.05
CA PRO A 488 8.64 -16.35 21.43
C PRO A 488 9.93 -15.62 21.00
N LEU A 489 11.09 -16.02 21.57
CA LEU A 489 12.36 -15.33 21.30
C LEU A 489 12.70 -15.30 19.80
N GLU A 490 12.43 -16.38 19.09
CA GLU A 490 12.62 -16.48 17.64
C GLU A 490 11.76 -15.45 16.90
N GLY A 491 10.48 -15.30 17.27
CA GLY A 491 9.60 -14.27 16.73
C GLY A 491 10.07 -12.87 17.06
N GLN A 492 10.57 -12.63 18.28
CA GLN A 492 11.15 -11.34 18.68
C GLN A 492 12.40 -11.00 17.86
N LEU A 493 13.28 -11.97 17.61
CA LEU A 493 14.47 -11.78 16.79
C LEU A 493 14.10 -11.38 15.36
N ILE A 494 13.14 -12.07 14.75
CA ILE A 494 12.71 -11.77 13.37
C ILE A 494 11.94 -10.44 13.33
N SER A 495 11.15 -10.10 14.34
CA SER A 495 10.54 -8.76 14.45
C SER A 495 11.60 -7.65 14.47
N LEU A 496 12.72 -7.87 15.17
CA LEU A 496 13.85 -6.93 15.17
C LEU A 496 14.59 -6.92 13.83
N GLN A 497 14.77 -8.06 13.15
CA GLN A 497 15.34 -8.12 11.81
C GLN A 497 14.51 -7.26 10.82
N PHE A 498 13.19 -7.39 10.86
CA PHE A 498 12.33 -6.54 10.03
C PHE A 498 12.37 -5.07 10.46
N ARG A 499 12.55 -4.77 11.74
CA ARG A 499 12.76 -3.39 12.21
C ARG A 499 14.11 -2.83 11.77
N LEU A 500 15.17 -3.64 11.78
CA LEU A 500 16.47 -3.31 11.22
C LEU A 500 16.34 -2.95 9.73
N LEU A 501 15.62 -3.76 8.94
CA LEU A 501 15.31 -3.45 7.54
C LEU A 501 14.70 -2.04 7.38
N ARG A 502 13.78 -1.65 8.27
CA ARG A 502 13.14 -0.32 8.17
C ARG A 502 14.10 0.81 8.50
N ALA A 503 15.07 0.59 9.36
CA ALA A 503 16.19 1.52 9.55
C ALA A 503 17.10 1.52 8.31
N GLU A 504 17.44 0.35 7.74
CA GLU A 504 18.18 0.25 6.47
C GLU A 504 17.49 1.03 5.34
N ARG A 505 16.19 0.87 5.16
CA ARG A 505 15.39 1.64 4.18
C ARG A 505 15.59 3.14 4.32
N ALA A 506 15.58 3.64 5.57
CA ALA A 506 15.59 5.07 5.86
C ALA A 506 16.96 5.75 5.68
N TYR A 507 18.06 4.99 5.49
CA TYR A 507 19.32 5.56 5.05
C TYR A 507 19.74 5.10 3.64
N LEU A 508 19.47 3.86 3.25
CA LEU A 508 19.85 3.35 1.92
C LEU A 508 19.15 4.09 0.78
N ASP A 509 17.84 4.32 0.89
CA ASP A 509 17.06 5.04 -0.13
C ASP A 509 17.60 6.48 -0.36
N PRO A 510 17.68 7.36 0.65
CA PRO A 510 18.19 8.72 0.42
C PRO A 510 19.67 8.76 0.05
N GLU A 511 20.50 7.86 0.53
CA GLU A 511 21.92 7.82 0.19
C GLU A 511 22.16 7.33 -1.25
N LEU A 512 21.35 6.37 -1.75
CA LEU A 512 21.33 5.99 -3.17
C LEU A 512 20.89 7.17 -4.05
N GLN A 513 19.80 7.85 -3.70
CA GLN A 513 19.30 8.98 -4.47
C GLN A 513 20.26 10.18 -4.43
N ALA A 514 21.01 10.35 -3.34
CA ALA A 514 22.08 11.35 -3.23
C ALA A 514 23.39 10.93 -3.92
N GLY A 515 23.51 9.70 -4.41
CA GLY A 515 24.73 9.16 -5.03
C GLY A 515 25.88 8.92 -4.05
N LYS A 516 25.61 8.84 -2.74
CA LYS A 516 26.61 8.56 -1.69
C LYS A 516 27.02 7.09 -1.67
N ILE A 517 26.14 6.20 -2.02
CA ILE A 517 26.34 4.75 -2.13
C ILE A 517 25.86 4.24 -3.50
N GLN A 518 26.31 3.05 -3.87
CA GLN A 518 25.89 2.37 -5.09
C GLN A 518 24.87 1.24 -4.78
N PRO A 519 24.08 0.78 -5.75
CA PRO A 519 23.16 -0.34 -5.58
C PRO A 519 23.80 -1.60 -5.00
N ALA A 520 25.05 -1.88 -5.32
CA ALA A 520 25.81 -3.01 -4.77
C ALA A 520 26.06 -2.87 -3.25
N ASP A 521 26.26 -1.65 -2.74
CA ASP A 521 26.43 -1.41 -1.30
C ASP A 521 25.12 -1.70 -0.56
N ALA A 522 23.99 -1.25 -1.12
CA ALA A 522 22.67 -1.56 -0.57
C ALA A 522 22.36 -3.06 -0.59
N MET A 523 22.67 -3.76 -1.69
CA MET A 523 22.57 -5.22 -1.77
C MET A 523 23.39 -5.91 -0.66
N LYS A 524 24.62 -5.44 -0.42
CA LYS A 524 25.48 -5.98 0.61
C LYS A 524 24.90 -5.76 2.02
N ALA A 525 24.41 -4.57 2.34
CA ALA A 525 23.79 -4.28 3.62
C ALA A 525 22.61 -5.22 3.88
N LEU A 526 21.66 -5.29 2.94
CA LEU A 526 20.45 -6.11 3.04
C LEU A 526 20.74 -7.61 3.17
N THR A 527 21.74 -8.14 2.44
CA THR A 527 22.04 -9.57 2.45
C THR A 527 22.97 -9.99 3.58
N GLN A 528 23.92 -9.16 4.00
CA GLN A 528 24.93 -9.51 5.01
C GLN A 528 24.52 -9.07 6.40
N ASP A 529 24.03 -7.84 6.57
CA ASP A 529 23.62 -7.31 7.86
C ASP A 529 22.13 -7.58 8.14
N GLY A 530 21.26 -7.35 7.16
CA GLY A 530 19.84 -7.66 7.24
C GLY A 530 19.52 -9.15 7.15
N VAL A 531 20.41 -9.98 6.58
CA VAL A 531 20.24 -11.44 6.38
C VAL A 531 19.00 -11.77 5.54
N PHE A 532 18.70 -10.93 4.55
CA PHE A 532 17.61 -11.17 3.59
C PHE A 532 18.11 -11.94 2.37
N SER A 533 17.20 -12.66 1.72
CA SER A 533 17.50 -13.36 0.46
C SER A 533 17.86 -12.37 -0.64
N GLU A 534 18.70 -12.81 -1.61
CA GLU A 534 19.05 -11.95 -2.75
C GLU A 534 17.82 -11.47 -3.54
N PRO A 535 16.78 -12.28 -3.83
CA PRO A 535 15.60 -11.80 -4.50
C PRO A 535 14.86 -10.71 -3.73
N PHE A 536 14.77 -10.82 -2.40
CA PHE A 536 14.18 -9.80 -1.56
C PHE A 536 15.02 -8.51 -1.56
N ALA A 537 16.33 -8.62 -1.33
CA ALA A 537 17.25 -7.49 -1.35
C ALA A 537 17.23 -6.75 -2.70
N ASN A 538 17.17 -7.48 -3.82
CA ASN A 538 17.06 -6.91 -5.15
C ASN A 538 15.77 -6.08 -5.33
N GLN A 539 14.64 -6.54 -4.79
CA GLN A 539 13.39 -5.78 -4.84
C GLN A 539 13.43 -4.51 -3.99
N GLU A 540 14.10 -4.55 -2.84
CA GLU A 540 14.31 -3.37 -2.03
C GLU A 540 15.19 -2.35 -2.80
N VAL A 541 16.25 -2.79 -3.45
CA VAL A 541 17.09 -1.91 -4.29
C VAL A 541 16.29 -1.35 -5.48
N GLU A 542 15.47 -2.16 -6.16
CA GLU A 542 14.54 -1.66 -7.19
C GLU A 542 13.59 -0.58 -6.62
N ARG A 543 13.09 -0.77 -5.39
CA ARG A 543 12.21 0.19 -4.71
C ARG A 543 12.89 1.53 -4.53
N TYR A 544 14.12 1.54 -3.98
CA TYR A 544 14.89 2.76 -3.68
C TYR A 544 15.35 3.49 -4.94
N THR A 545 15.61 2.75 -6.01
CA THR A 545 16.21 3.31 -7.22
C THR A 545 15.16 3.85 -8.20
N PHE A 546 14.15 3.05 -8.58
CA PHE A 546 13.24 3.46 -9.65
C PHE A 546 11.76 3.12 -9.46
N ARG A 547 11.40 2.19 -8.55
CA ARG A 547 9.98 1.83 -8.38
C ARG A 547 9.23 2.88 -7.56
N SER A 548 9.74 3.21 -6.38
CA SER A 548 9.10 4.14 -5.44
C SER A 548 10.14 4.85 -4.57
N PRO A 549 11.11 5.58 -5.16
CA PRO A 549 12.13 6.29 -4.37
C PRO A 549 11.49 7.19 -3.32
N GLY A 550 12.02 7.16 -2.11
CA GLY A 550 11.53 7.93 -0.97
C GLY A 550 10.44 7.23 -0.14
N GLN A 551 9.68 6.28 -0.71
CA GLN A 551 8.57 5.64 0.01
C GLN A 551 9.07 4.80 1.19
N ALA A 552 10.17 4.08 1.02
CA ALA A 552 10.72 3.19 2.03
C ALA A 552 11.12 3.91 3.33
N ASN A 553 11.39 5.20 3.27
CA ASN A 553 11.72 6.04 4.43
C ASN A 553 10.55 6.22 5.41
N SER A 554 9.33 6.17 4.90
CA SER A 554 8.11 6.46 5.67
C SER A 554 7.87 5.49 6.83
N TYR A 555 8.30 4.24 6.68
CA TYR A 555 8.20 3.20 7.71
C TYR A 555 8.88 3.62 9.02
N PHE A 556 10.17 3.84 8.94
CA PHE A 556 10.99 4.21 10.10
C PHE A 556 10.56 5.55 10.68
N TYR A 557 10.30 6.52 9.83
CA TYR A 557 9.89 7.87 10.24
C TYR A 557 8.56 7.85 11.00
N GLY A 558 7.53 7.22 10.43
CA GLY A 558 6.20 7.10 11.03
C GLY A 558 6.22 6.36 12.36
N TYR A 559 6.94 5.25 12.42
CA TYR A 559 7.15 4.51 13.66
C TYR A 559 7.79 5.37 14.76
N THR A 560 8.82 6.12 14.42
CA THR A 560 9.51 7.01 15.38
C THR A 560 8.59 8.10 15.90
N LYS A 561 7.77 8.71 15.03
CA LYS A 561 6.76 9.71 15.43
C LYS A 561 5.69 9.13 16.34
N LEU A 562 5.20 7.93 16.04
CA LEU A 562 4.16 7.28 16.86
C LEU A 562 4.70 6.83 18.22
N LEU A 563 5.92 6.33 18.29
CA LEU A 563 6.60 6.03 19.56
C LEU A 563 6.78 7.29 20.42
N GLN A 564 7.18 8.40 19.82
CA GLN A 564 7.30 9.66 20.55
C GLN A 564 5.95 10.14 21.07
N LEU A 565 4.91 10.04 20.24
CA LEU A 565 3.55 10.42 20.61
C LEU A 565 3.03 9.59 21.80
N ARG A 566 3.29 8.27 21.79
CA ARG A 566 2.95 7.40 22.92
C ARG A 566 3.67 7.83 24.20
N LYS A 567 4.98 8.06 24.14
CA LYS A 567 5.76 8.52 25.31
C LYS A 567 5.23 9.83 25.87
N ASP A 568 4.86 10.77 25.01
CA ASP A 568 4.29 12.05 25.43
C ASP A 568 2.92 11.86 26.11
N ALA A 569 2.08 10.96 25.59
CA ALA A 569 0.80 10.63 26.20
C ALA A 569 0.97 9.92 27.56
N GLU A 570 1.88 8.96 27.66
CA GLU A 570 2.24 8.27 28.91
C GLU A 570 2.74 9.26 29.97
N ALA A 571 3.63 10.17 29.57
CA ALA A 571 4.15 11.22 30.47
C ALA A 571 3.05 12.19 30.94
N ALA A 572 2.13 12.56 30.05
CA ALA A 572 1.03 13.49 30.37
C ALA A 572 -0.06 12.90 31.26
N LEU A 573 -0.30 11.57 31.17
CA LEU A 573 -1.39 10.87 31.87
C LEU A 573 -0.93 10.07 33.09
N GLY A 574 0.35 9.65 33.14
CA GLY A 574 0.88 8.80 34.21
C GLY A 574 0.04 7.55 34.42
N SER A 575 -0.43 7.31 35.63
CA SER A 575 -1.26 6.14 35.97
C SER A 575 -2.66 6.12 35.32
N LYS A 576 -3.07 7.21 34.67
CA LYS A 576 -4.32 7.27 33.91
C LYS A 576 -4.15 6.85 32.44
N PHE A 577 -2.93 6.55 32.00
CA PHE A 577 -2.71 6.07 30.65
C PHE A 577 -3.28 4.66 30.50
N ASP A 578 -4.16 4.51 29.52
CA ASP A 578 -4.73 3.24 29.08
C ASP A 578 -4.32 2.99 27.63
N GLN A 579 -3.51 1.94 27.42
CA GLN A 579 -2.96 1.67 26.08
C GLN A 579 -4.04 1.29 25.08
N GLN A 580 -5.08 0.55 25.48
CA GLN A 580 -6.17 0.17 24.57
C GLN A 580 -6.93 1.40 24.11
N LYS A 581 -7.35 2.27 25.04
CA LYS A 581 -8.01 3.53 24.71
C LYS A 581 -7.15 4.44 23.83
N PHE A 582 -5.83 4.47 24.07
CA PHE A 582 -4.91 5.25 23.24
C PHE A 582 -4.85 4.70 21.80
N HIS A 583 -4.74 3.39 21.63
CA HIS A 583 -4.68 2.78 20.29
C HIS A 583 -6.02 2.90 19.55
N ASP A 584 -7.13 2.66 20.24
CA ASP A 584 -8.48 2.82 19.68
C ASP A 584 -8.71 4.27 19.24
N PHE A 585 -8.24 5.25 20.03
CA PHE A 585 -8.31 6.65 19.66
C PHE A 585 -7.50 6.96 18.40
N ILE A 586 -6.26 6.44 18.28
CA ILE A 586 -5.41 6.62 17.10
C ILE A 586 -6.12 6.09 15.83
N LEU A 587 -6.66 4.87 15.90
CA LEU A 587 -7.36 4.26 14.77
C LEU A 587 -8.62 5.01 14.37
N ALA A 588 -9.36 5.54 15.35
CA ALA A 588 -10.58 6.33 15.13
C ALA A 588 -10.30 7.68 14.43
N GLN A 589 -9.06 8.15 14.38
CA GLN A 589 -8.70 9.38 13.66
C GLN A 589 -8.52 9.16 12.15
N GLY A 590 -8.53 7.93 11.65
CA GLY A 590 -8.21 7.60 10.26
C GLY A 590 -6.71 7.81 9.96
N LEU A 591 -6.40 8.27 8.77
CA LEU A 591 -5.02 8.34 8.25
C LEU A 591 -4.36 9.71 8.45
N LEU A 592 -4.62 10.36 9.59
CA LEU A 592 -4.06 11.69 9.86
C LEU A 592 -2.51 11.68 9.74
N PRO A 593 -1.90 12.67 9.07
CA PRO A 593 -0.46 12.90 9.12
C PRO A 593 0.04 13.04 10.57
N PRO A 594 1.32 12.72 10.86
CA PRO A 594 1.85 12.68 12.21
C PRO A 594 1.56 13.93 13.06
N ASP A 595 1.67 15.12 12.48
CA ASP A 595 1.43 16.39 13.20
C ASP A 595 -0.04 16.57 13.59
N LEU A 596 -0.96 16.22 12.67
CA LEU A 596 -2.40 16.29 12.96
C LEU A 596 -2.82 15.19 13.93
N MET A 597 -2.22 14.00 13.86
CA MET A 597 -2.42 12.93 14.83
C MET A 597 -1.94 13.37 16.21
N ARG A 598 -0.75 13.99 16.29
CA ARG A 598 -0.24 14.57 17.52
C ARG A 598 -1.21 15.62 18.11
N LYS A 599 -1.69 16.52 17.27
CA LYS A 599 -2.66 17.55 17.68
C LYS A 599 -3.92 16.92 18.28
N ALA A 600 -4.50 15.91 17.60
CA ALA A 600 -5.68 15.20 18.09
C ALA A 600 -5.43 14.53 19.46
N VAL A 601 -4.29 13.87 19.65
CA VAL A 601 -3.95 13.26 20.94
C VAL A 601 -3.78 14.31 22.04
N MET A 602 -3.08 15.40 21.77
CA MET A 602 -2.80 16.44 22.77
C MET A 602 -4.04 17.27 23.14
N GLU A 603 -4.91 17.55 22.18
CA GLU A 603 -6.07 18.44 22.36
C GLU A 603 -7.37 17.70 22.70
N ASP A 604 -7.53 16.44 22.29
CA ASP A 604 -8.77 15.68 22.48
C ASP A 604 -8.57 14.48 23.42
N PHE A 605 -7.64 13.56 23.14
CA PHE A 605 -7.45 12.34 23.94
C PHE A 605 -6.97 12.62 25.36
N ILE A 606 -5.88 13.38 25.52
CA ILE A 606 -5.30 13.63 26.86
C ILE A 606 -6.27 14.39 27.78
N PRO A 607 -6.96 15.46 27.36
CA PRO A 607 -7.95 16.13 28.17
C PRO A 607 -9.13 15.22 28.58
N ALA A 608 -9.64 14.40 27.64
CA ALA A 608 -10.72 13.44 27.90
C ALA A 608 -10.29 12.39 28.92
N ALA A 609 -9.13 11.77 28.76
CA ALA A 609 -8.59 10.77 29.68
C ALA A 609 -8.29 11.35 31.07
N LYS A 610 -7.81 12.61 31.18
CA LYS A 610 -7.67 13.32 32.48
C LYS A 610 -9.00 13.51 33.20
N ALA A 611 -10.07 13.79 32.44
CA ALA A 611 -11.43 13.96 32.95
C ALA A 611 -12.14 12.62 33.25
N GLY A 612 -11.50 11.46 32.99
CA GLY A 612 -12.07 10.12 33.23
C GLY A 612 -13.08 9.68 32.15
N ARG A 613 -13.01 10.28 31.01
CA ARG A 613 -13.84 9.95 29.82
C ARG A 613 -13.08 9.11 28.82
#